data_971a2b66a574f7b5e0801cfd251e8042
#
_entry.id   971a2b66a574f7b5e0801cfd251e8042
#
_cell.length_a   1.000
_cell.length_b   1.000
_cell.length_c   1.000
_cell.angle_alpha   90.00
_cell.angle_beta   90.00
_cell.angle_gamma   90.00
#
_symmetry.space_group_name_H-M   'P 1'
#
loop_
_entity.id
_entity.type
_entity.pdbx_description
1 polymer ?
#
loop_
_entity_poly.entity_id
_entity_poly.type
_entity_poly.pdbx_seq_one_letter_code
_entity_poly.pdbx_strand_id
1 'polypeptide(L)'
;MQILTENDKKAYKEFLENNERCNFQQSIEWGKVKQAWKNEIVLSKNENNEIVGAISVLIRKIPIFGNFMYVSRGPICDIHDEKVLKDLTNGLKELAKKYKAFTLKWEPDIKSDDLEFRKIAINLGFKIKDDAKDFSEGIQPRYVFRLDLKGKTEEEIFAAFHQKTRYNVRLATKKGVVIKEGTREDLKDFHKIMEVTGKRDDFM
;
A
#
# COMPACT_ATOMS: atom_id res chain seq x y z
N MET A 1 9.61 12.14 -16.31
CA MET A 1 8.71 12.02 -15.15
C MET A 1 7.71 13.16 -15.07
N GLN A 2 6.54 12.95 -14.50
CA GLN A 2 5.43 13.92 -14.43
C GLN A 2 4.68 13.73 -13.11
N ILE A 3 4.20 14.82 -12.51
CA ILE A 3 3.23 14.72 -11.41
C ILE A 3 1.84 14.55 -12.01
N LEU A 4 1.05 13.63 -11.46
CA LEU A 4 -0.31 13.33 -11.92
C LEU A 4 -1.18 14.59 -11.91
N THR A 5 -1.84 14.85 -13.05
CA THR A 5 -2.81 15.94 -13.23
C THR A 5 -4.24 15.40 -13.30
N GLU A 6 -5.24 16.26 -13.32
CA GLU A 6 -6.64 15.84 -13.52
C GLU A 6 -6.83 15.02 -14.80
N ASN A 7 -6.13 15.40 -15.88
CA ASN A 7 -6.23 14.75 -17.18
C ASN A 7 -5.63 13.34 -17.19
N ASP A 8 -4.70 13.05 -16.27
CA ASP A 8 -4.04 11.74 -16.19
C ASP A 8 -4.82 10.72 -15.33
N LYS A 9 -5.83 11.15 -14.56
CA LYS A 9 -6.50 10.30 -13.58
C LYS A 9 -7.14 9.04 -14.19
N LYS A 10 -7.76 9.19 -15.37
CA LYS A 10 -8.38 8.05 -16.05
C LYS A 10 -7.32 7.05 -16.49
N ALA A 11 -6.29 7.52 -17.20
CA ALA A 11 -5.19 6.66 -17.65
C ALA A 11 -4.45 6.01 -16.47
N TYR A 12 -4.28 6.74 -15.37
CA TYR A 12 -3.67 6.19 -14.15
C TYR A 12 -4.50 5.05 -13.54
N LYS A 13 -5.83 5.21 -13.47
CA LYS A 13 -6.72 4.17 -12.98
C LYS A 13 -6.65 2.92 -13.86
N GLU A 14 -6.74 3.09 -15.17
CA GLU A 14 -6.61 2.00 -16.15
C GLU A 14 -5.23 1.30 -16.05
N PHE A 15 -4.15 2.07 -15.85
CA PHE A 15 -2.82 1.52 -15.63
C PHE A 15 -2.75 0.66 -14.36
N LEU A 16 -3.35 1.10 -13.25
CA LEU A 16 -3.39 0.31 -12.01
C LEU A 16 -4.20 -0.97 -12.18
N GLU A 17 -5.39 -0.89 -12.78
CA GLU A 17 -6.30 -2.03 -12.96
C GLU A 17 -5.69 -3.14 -13.84
N ASN A 18 -4.83 -2.77 -14.78
CA ASN A 18 -4.15 -3.70 -15.70
C ASN A 18 -2.74 -4.13 -15.24
N ASN A 19 -2.29 -3.69 -14.06
CA ASN A 19 -0.96 -4.01 -13.57
C ASN A 19 -1.01 -5.07 -12.47
N GLU A 20 -0.32 -6.18 -12.65
CA GLU A 20 -0.26 -7.29 -11.68
C GLU A 20 0.30 -6.89 -10.32
N ARG A 21 1.11 -5.83 -10.27
CA ARG A 21 1.67 -5.27 -9.03
C ARG A 21 0.76 -4.24 -8.38
N CYS A 22 -0.49 -4.09 -8.88
CA CYS A 22 -1.42 -3.13 -8.31
C CYS A 22 -1.61 -3.35 -6.81
N ASN A 23 -1.56 -2.25 -6.08
CA ASN A 23 -1.84 -2.23 -4.64
C ASN A 23 -2.77 -1.05 -4.35
N PHE A 24 -3.87 -1.29 -3.61
CA PHE A 24 -4.87 -0.26 -3.31
C PHE A 24 -4.28 0.97 -2.61
N GLN A 25 -3.16 0.82 -1.88
CA GLN A 25 -2.48 1.94 -1.23
C GLN A 25 -1.77 2.88 -2.22
N GLN A 26 -1.69 2.49 -3.48
CA GLN A 26 -1.21 3.35 -4.55
C GLN A 26 -2.35 4.07 -5.28
N SER A 27 -3.62 3.77 -4.98
CA SER A 27 -4.77 4.40 -5.63
C SER A 27 -5.01 5.85 -5.18
N ILE A 28 -5.73 6.61 -6.02
CA ILE A 28 -6.20 7.97 -5.68
C ILE A 28 -7.17 7.91 -4.50
N GLU A 29 -7.99 6.87 -4.43
CA GLU A 29 -8.98 6.64 -3.38
C GLU A 29 -8.31 6.48 -2.00
N TRP A 30 -7.17 5.81 -1.95
CA TRP A 30 -6.39 5.72 -0.71
C TRP A 30 -5.91 7.08 -0.23
N GLY A 31 -5.46 7.94 -1.15
CA GLY A 31 -5.11 9.32 -0.83
C GLY A 31 -6.27 10.10 -0.19
N LYS A 32 -7.51 9.87 -0.65
CA LYS A 32 -8.72 10.49 -0.08
C LYS A 32 -9.04 9.95 1.31
N VAL A 33 -8.79 8.66 1.58
CA VAL A 33 -8.95 8.06 2.92
C VAL A 33 -7.97 8.68 3.91
N LYS A 34 -6.76 9.00 3.48
CA LYS A 34 -5.71 9.59 4.31
C LYS A 34 -5.83 11.12 4.43
N GLN A 35 -6.99 11.63 4.86
CA GLN A 35 -7.34 13.07 4.90
C GLN A 35 -6.32 13.96 5.63
N ALA A 36 -5.61 13.43 6.63
CA ALA A 36 -4.56 14.16 7.36
C ALA A 36 -3.24 14.27 6.58
N TRP A 37 -3.16 13.67 5.38
CA TRP A 37 -1.99 13.64 4.52
C TRP A 37 -2.33 14.26 3.17
N LYS A 38 -1.39 14.98 2.60
CA LYS A 38 -1.47 15.35 1.18
C LYS A 38 -0.99 14.17 0.35
N ASN A 39 -1.69 13.84 -0.73
CA ASN A 39 -1.29 12.81 -1.67
C ASN A 39 -0.79 13.44 -2.96
N GLU A 40 0.37 13.01 -3.43
CA GLU A 40 0.92 13.31 -4.75
C GLU A 40 1.27 11.99 -5.43
N ILE A 41 1.20 11.94 -6.75
CA ILE A 41 1.52 10.75 -7.53
C ILE A 41 2.51 11.16 -8.62
N VAL A 42 3.63 10.46 -8.70
CA VAL A 42 4.63 10.61 -9.75
C VAL A 42 4.39 9.53 -10.81
N LEU A 43 4.38 9.94 -12.06
CA LEU A 43 4.25 9.08 -13.23
C LEU A 43 5.55 9.06 -14.02
N SER A 44 5.96 7.88 -14.47
CA SER A 44 6.94 7.69 -15.54
C SER A 44 6.20 7.27 -16.80
N LYS A 45 6.49 7.93 -17.93
CA LYS A 45 5.86 7.69 -19.21
C LYS A 45 6.89 7.35 -20.26
N ASN A 46 6.52 6.48 -21.21
CA ASN A 46 7.35 6.15 -22.36
C ASN A 46 7.25 7.25 -23.45
N GLU A 47 7.92 7.02 -24.57
CA GLU A 47 7.94 7.94 -25.73
C GLU A 47 6.55 8.13 -26.37
N ASN A 48 5.66 7.17 -26.22
CA ASN A 48 4.26 7.22 -26.66
C ASN A 48 3.32 7.93 -25.67
N ASN A 49 3.86 8.53 -24.59
CA ASN A 49 3.10 9.14 -23.50
C ASN A 49 2.23 8.17 -22.68
N GLU A 50 2.52 6.86 -22.75
CA GLU A 50 1.85 5.83 -21.95
C GLU A 50 2.52 5.69 -20.58
N ILE A 51 1.74 5.46 -19.52
CA ILE A 51 2.27 5.27 -18.17
C ILE A 51 2.94 3.89 -18.09
N VAL A 52 4.24 3.86 -17.80
CA VAL A 52 5.04 2.64 -17.60
C VAL A 52 5.44 2.45 -16.14
N GLY A 53 5.25 3.47 -15.31
CA GLY A 53 5.52 3.40 -13.89
C GLY A 53 4.83 4.51 -13.12
N ALA A 54 4.47 4.21 -11.88
CA ALA A 54 3.85 5.18 -10.99
C ALA A 54 4.22 4.96 -9.53
N ILE A 55 4.24 6.02 -8.74
CA ILE A 55 4.47 5.96 -7.32
C ILE A 55 3.65 7.03 -6.58
N SER A 56 2.77 6.57 -5.69
CA SER A 56 1.95 7.43 -4.84
C SER A 56 2.68 7.71 -3.54
N VAL A 57 2.74 8.97 -3.16
CA VAL A 57 3.41 9.43 -1.95
C VAL A 57 2.46 10.24 -1.07
N LEU A 58 2.44 9.90 0.21
CA LEU A 58 1.73 10.62 1.25
C LEU A 58 2.68 11.60 1.93
N ILE A 59 2.23 12.83 2.13
CA ILE A 59 3.05 13.92 2.67
C ILE A 59 2.34 14.49 3.89
N ARG A 60 3.01 14.50 5.04
CA ARG A 60 2.48 15.00 6.30
C ARG A 60 3.39 16.05 6.90
N LYS A 61 2.82 17.18 7.28
CA LYS A 61 3.53 18.22 8.03
C LYS A 61 3.79 17.74 9.47
N ILE A 62 5.02 17.75 9.88
CA ILE A 62 5.45 17.51 11.25
C ILE A 62 5.87 18.86 11.85
N PRO A 63 5.24 19.35 12.91
CA PRO A 63 5.60 20.61 13.53
C PRO A 63 7.12 20.67 13.80
N ILE A 64 7.73 21.84 13.55
CA ILE A 64 9.16 22.12 13.74
C ILE A 64 10.08 21.41 12.71
N PHE A 65 9.81 20.14 12.34
CA PHE A 65 10.72 19.33 11.50
C PHE A 65 10.50 19.49 9.98
N GLY A 66 9.35 20.03 9.54
CA GLY A 66 9.02 20.13 8.12
C GLY A 66 8.05 19.03 7.67
N ASN A 67 8.22 18.52 6.44
CA ASN A 67 7.33 17.46 5.93
C ASN A 67 8.01 16.09 5.95
N PHE A 68 7.22 15.10 6.32
CA PHE A 68 7.54 13.68 6.21
C PHE A 68 6.87 13.12 4.96
N MET A 69 7.61 12.41 4.13
CA MET A 69 7.10 11.73 2.94
C MET A 69 7.07 10.23 3.18
N TYR A 70 5.98 9.59 2.78
CA TYR A 70 5.79 8.16 2.95
C TYR A 70 5.25 7.51 1.68
N VAL A 71 5.92 6.47 1.23
CA VAL A 71 5.48 5.62 0.12
C VAL A 71 5.16 4.23 0.66
N SER A 72 3.89 3.84 0.54
CA SER A 72 3.40 2.53 0.96
C SER A 72 3.19 1.62 -0.25
N ARG A 73 3.79 0.44 -0.24
CA ARG A 73 3.57 -0.65 -1.20
C ARG A 73 3.86 -0.35 -2.68
N GLY A 74 4.26 0.88 -3.05
CA GLY A 74 4.75 1.22 -4.40
C GLY A 74 6.24 0.89 -4.57
N PRO A 75 6.77 1.05 -5.78
CA PRO A 75 6.14 1.56 -6.99
C PRO A 75 5.30 0.52 -7.70
N ILE A 76 4.47 0.96 -8.63
CA ILE A 76 3.80 0.11 -9.61
C ILE A 76 4.53 0.28 -10.93
N CYS A 77 5.39 -0.67 -11.27
CA CYS A 77 6.18 -0.73 -12.50
C CYS A 77 6.89 -2.08 -12.58
N ASP A 78 7.65 -2.31 -13.65
CA ASP A 78 8.72 -3.31 -13.62
C ASP A 78 9.80 -2.83 -12.64
N ILE A 79 9.99 -3.59 -11.56
CA ILE A 79 10.91 -3.24 -10.46
C ILE A 79 12.39 -3.44 -10.81
N HIS A 80 12.69 -4.04 -11.96
CA HIS A 80 14.04 -4.20 -12.48
C HIS A 80 14.35 -3.22 -13.62
N ASP A 81 13.36 -2.40 -14.06
CA ASP A 81 13.61 -1.30 -14.99
C ASP A 81 14.25 -0.11 -14.26
N GLU A 82 15.58 -0.07 -14.29
CA GLU A 82 16.36 1.01 -13.67
C GLU A 82 16.00 2.40 -14.20
N LYS A 83 15.63 2.51 -15.48
CA LYS A 83 15.26 3.79 -16.10
C LYS A 83 13.97 4.33 -15.52
N VAL A 84 12.94 3.48 -15.40
CA VAL A 84 11.66 3.84 -14.80
C VAL A 84 11.84 4.16 -13.32
N LEU A 85 12.56 3.33 -12.57
CA LEU A 85 12.83 3.57 -11.14
C LEU A 85 13.59 4.87 -10.90
N LYS A 86 14.59 5.18 -11.75
CA LYS A 86 15.33 6.44 -11.70
C LYS A 86 14.42 7.64 -11.97
N ASP A 87 13.53 7.52 -12.94
CA ASP A 87 12.59 8.58 -13.30
C ASP A 87 11.62 8.85 -12.15
N LEU A 88 11.02 7.81 -11.57
CA LEU A 88 10.16 7.91 -10.38
C LEU A 88 10.91 8.51 -9.18
N THR A 89 12.15 8.07 -8.94
CA THR A 89 12.99 8.60 -7.85
C THR A 89 13.29 10.08 -8.03
N ASN A 90 13.54 10.53 -9.25
CA ASN A 90 13.74 11.95 -9.54
C ASN A 90 12.48 12.76 -9.22
N GLY A 91 11.29 12.23 -9.55
CA GLY A 91 10.03 12.86 -9.17
C GLY A 91 9.84 12.95 -7.65
N LEU A 92 10.20 11.90 -6.91
CA LEU A 92 10.18 11.95 -5.45
C LEU A 92 11.14 13.01 -4.90
N LYS A 93 12.34 13.17 -5.49
CA LYS A 93 13.30 14.22 -5.11
C LYS A 93 12.75 15.62 -5.38
N GLU A 94 12.07 15.83 -6.50
CA GLU A 94 11.42 17.11 -6.80
C GLU A 94 10.26 17.42 -5.82
N LEU A 95 9.45 16.42 -5.48
CA LEU A 95 8.45 16.56 -4.43
C LEU A 95 9.05 16.87 -3.08
N ALA A 96 10.17 16.22 -2.72
CA ALA A 96 10.88 16.47 -1.47
C ALA A 96 11.36 17.93 -1.38
N LYS A 97 11.90 18.48 -2.48
CA LYS A 97 12.26 19.90 -2.56
C LYS A 97 11.04 20.82 -2.46
N LYS A 98 9.99 20.55 -3.26
CA LYS A 98 8.74 21.33 -3.28
C LYS A 98 8.12 21.44 -1.89
N TYR A 99 8.09 20.34 -1.16
CA TYR A 99 7.46 20.27 0.15
C TYR A 99 8.44 20.46 1.32
N LYS A 100 9.72 20.75 1.05
CA LYS A 100 10.76 20.88 2.09
C LYS A 100 10.74 19.68 3.05
N ALA A 101 10.71 18.48 2.47
CA ALA A 101 10.67 17.25 3.23
C ALA A 101 12.04 16.95 3.85
N PHE A 102 12.06 16.61 5.14
CA PHE A 102 13.29 16.22 5.83
C PHE A 102 13.65 14.74 5.63
N THR A 103 12.67 13.92 5.26
CA THR A 103 12.90 12.49 4.99
C THR A 103 11.78 11.90 4.15
N LEU A 104 12.09 10.80 3.46
CA LEU A 104 11.16 9.93 2.78
C LEU A 104 11.35 8.51 3.31
N LYS A 105 10.29 7.90 3.83
CA LYS A 105 10.25 6.47 4.15
C LYS A 105 9.52 5.73 3.04
N TRP A 106 10.15 4.67 2.54
CA TRP A 106 9.60 3.84 1.49
C TRP A 106 9.51 2.38 1.95
N GLU A 107 8.31 1.81 1.91
CA GLU A 107 8.04 0.41 2.26
C GLU A 107 7.40 -0.29 1.06
N PRO A 108 8.22 -0.75 0.09
CA PRO A 108 7.74 -1.35 -1.16
C PRO A 108 7.13 -2.73 -0.93
N ASP A 109 6.23 -3.15 -1.84
CA ASP A 109 5.72 -4.53 -1.92
C ASP A 109 6.64 -5.39 -2.80
N ILE A 110 7.82 -5.69 -2.29
CA ILE A 110 8.89 -6.41 -2.97
C ILE A 110 9.44 -7.46 -2.02
N LYS A 111 9.84 -8.61 -2.56
CA LYS A 111 10.46 -9.67 -1.76
C LYS A 111 11.77 -9.19 -1.15
N SER A 112 12.01 -9.56 0.10
CA SER A 112 13.22 -9.12 0.83
C SER A 112 14.51 -9.71 0.26
N ASP A 113 14.44 -10.82 -0.46
CA ASP A 113 15.55 -11.51 -1.13
C ASP A 113 15.76 -11.09 -2.60
N ASP A 114 15.01 -10.10 -3.10
CA ASP A 114 15.24 -9.51 -4.42
C ASP A 114 16.51 -8.64 -4.40
N LEU A 115 17.66 -9.27 -4.67
CA LEU A 115 18.96 -8.62 -4.62
C LEU A 115 19.16 -7.60 -5.75
N GLU A 116 18.53 -7.81 -6.90
CA GLU A 116 18.61 -6.90 -8.04
C GLU A 116 17.92 -5.57 -7.71
N PHE A 117 16.67 -5.60 -7.25
CA PHE A 117 15.98 -4.39 -6.81
C PHE A 117 16.74 -3.67 -5.69
N ARG A 118 17.30 -4.41 -4.73
CA ARG A 118 18.09 -3.83 -3.63
C ARG A 118 19.28 -3.06 -4.15
N LYS A 119 20.00 -3.62 -5.12
CA LYS A 119 21.15 -2.96 -5.77
C LYS A 119 20.72 -1.68 -6.48
N ILE A 120 19.61 -1.72 -7.23
CA ILE A 120 19.06 -0.55 -7.91
C ILE A 120 18.67 0.52 -6.88
N ALA A 121 17.96 0.17 -5.81
CA ALA A 121 17.56 1.12 -4.79
C ALA A 121 18.75 1.80 -4.10
N ILE A 122 19.81 1.06 -3.80
CA ILE A 122 21.06 1.61 -3.23
C ILE A 122 21.71 2.58 -4.21
N ASN A 123 21.82 2.22 -5.49
CA ASN A 123 22.38 3.08 -6.54
C ASN A 123 21.56 4.37 -6.74
N LEU A 124 20.26 4.34 -6.50
CA LEU A 124 19.38 5.51 -6.53
C LEU A 124 19.49 6.38 -5.27
N GLY A 125 20.25 5.94 -4.26
CA GLY A 125 20.55 6.69 -3.04
C GLY A 125 19.68 6.34 -1.85
N PHE A 126 18.89 5.26 -1.91
CA PHE A 126 18.14 4.79 -0.75
C PHE A 126 19.02 4.00 0.23
N LYS A 127 18.77 4.20 1.52
CA LYS A 127 19.34 3.36 2.57
C LYS A 127 18.33 2.28 2.93
N ILE A 128 18.74 1.03 2.83
CA ILE A 128 17.90 -0.12 3.17
C ILE A 128 18.07 -0.45 4.65
N LYS A 129 16.95 -0.59 5.37
CA LYS A 129 16.92 -1.03 6.75
C LYS A 129 16.44 -2.49 6.79
N ASP A 130 17.35 -3.41 7.10
CA ASP A 130 17.09 -4.85 7.11
C ASP A 130 16.80 -5.43 8.50
N ASP A 131 17.16 -4.68 9.53
CA ASP A 131 17.23 -5.11 10.92
C ASP A 131 15.95 -4.91 11.71
N ALA A 132 14.83 -4.64 11.02
CA ALA A 132 13.52 -4.56 11.66
C ALA A 132 13.18 -5.91 12.32
N LYS A 133 13.42 -5.99 13.62
CA LYS A 133 13.21 -7.20 14.43
C LYS A 133 11.81 -7.27 15.05
N ASP A 134 11.12 -6.12 15.11
CA ASP A 134 9.84 -5.99 15.77
C ASP A 134 8.77 -5.46 14.81
N PHE A 135 7.51 -5.84 15.07
CA PHE A 135 6.33 -5.32 14.36
C PHE A 135 6.18 -3.79 14.48
N SER A 136 6.69 -3.20 15.55
CA SER A 136 6.63 -1.76 15.80
C SER A 136 7.56 -0.92 14.92
N GLU A 137 8.55 -1.53 14.26
CA GLU A 137 9.57 -0.79 13.49
C GLU A 137 9.12 -0.43 12.07
N GLY A 138 8.08 -1.08 11.53
CA GLY A 138 7.48 -0.81 10.24
C GLY A 138 6.13 -0.11 10.36
N ILE A 139 5.73 0.67 9.36
CA ILE A 139 4.35 1.17 9.23
C ILE A 139 3.48 0.09 8.57
N GLN A 140 4.08 -0.71 7.68
CA GLN A 140 3.44 -1.83 7.02
C GLN A 140 3.94 -3.16 7.61
N PRO A 141 3.07 -4.17 7.72
CA PRO A 141 3.50 -5.50 8.13
C PRO A 141 4.51 -6.08 7.13
N ARG A 142 5.62 -6.61 7.64
CA ARG A 142 6.68 -7.21 6.82
C ARG A 142 6.21 -8.51 6.17
N TYR A 143 5.38 -9.27 6.86
CA TYR A 143 4.81 -10.53 6.39
C TYR A 143 3.31 -10.41 6.28
N VAL A 144 2.75 -10.87 5.19
CA VAL A 144 1.31 -10.88 4.94
C VAL A 144 0.89 -12.26 4.41
N PHE A 145 -0.30 -12.70 4.78
CA PHE A 145 -0.93 -13.84 4.15
C PHE A 145 -1.76 -13.35 2.96
N ARG A 146 -1.59 -13.99 1.82
CA ARG A 146 -2.39 -13.70 0.62
C ARG A 146 -3.23 -14.92 0.27
N LEU A 147 -4.50 -14.71 0.00
CA LEU A 147 -5.41 -15.71 -0.53
C LEU A 147 -5.74 -15.33 -1.97
N ASP A 148 -5.32 -16.17 -2.89
CA ASP A 148 -5.63 -15.99 -4.30
C ASP A 148 -7.05 -16.47 -4.60
N LEU A 149 -7.91 -15.54 -5.05
CA LEU A 149 -9.33 -15.78 -5.33
C LEU A 149 -9.63 -15.91 -6.82
N LYS A 150 -8.73 -15.40 -7.69
CA LYS A 150 -8.98 -15.32 -9.13
C LYS A 150 -9.16 -16.71 -9.74
N GLY A 151 -10.28 -16.92 -10.41
CA GLY A 151 -10.60 -18.16 -11.14
C GLY A 151 -10.96 -19.36 -10.24
N LYS A 152 -11.22 -19.13 -8.93
CA LYS A 152 -11.62 -20.17 -7.98
C LYS A 152 -13.06 -19.99 -7.53
N THR A 153 -13.76 -21.09 -7.32
CA THR A 153 -15.08 -21.10 -6.69
C THR A 153 -14.96 -20.97 -5.16
N GLU A 154 -16.08 -20.64 -4.51
CA GLU A 154 -16.15 -20.57 -3.04
C GLU A 154 -15.81 -21.92 -2.39
N GLU A 155 -16.26 -23.03 -3.00
CA GLU A 155 -16.02 -24.40 -2.55
C GLU A 155 -14.53 -24.74 -2.62
N GLU A 156 -13.87 -24.38 -3.72
CA GLU A 156 -12.43 -24.63 -3.91
C GLU A 156 -11.60 -23.85 -2.89
N ILE A 157 -11.94 -22.57 -2.64
CA ILE A 157 -11.29 -21.73 -1.63
C ILE A 157 -11.52 -22.32 -0.24
N PHE A 158 -12.76 -22.71 0.08
CA PHE A 158 -13.07 -23.31 1.37
C PHE A 158 -12.38 -24.65 1.58
N ALA A 159 -12.32 -25.49 0.56
CA ALA A 159 -11.62 -26.78 0.61
C ALA A 159 -10.11 -26.61 0.86
N ALA A 160 -9.51 -25.55 0.32
CA ALA A 160 -8.08 -25.23 0.51
C ALA A 160 -7.73 -24.75 1.93
N PHE A 161 -8.71 -24.32 2.73
CA PHE A 161 -8.43 -23.91 4.11
C PHE A 161 -7.96 -25.08 4.98
N HIS A 162 -7.14 -24.77 5.97
CA HIS A 162 -6.76 -25.73 6.99
C HIS A 162 -8.01 -26.29 7.70
N GLN A 163 -7.97 -27.57 8.11
CA GLN A 163 -9.10 -28.27 8.74
C GLN A 163 -9.73 -27.48 9.90
N LYS A 164 -8.90 -26.90 10.78
CA LYS A 164 -9.37 -26.09 11.92
C LYS A 164 -10.16 -24.84 11.45
N THR A 165 -9.73 -24.21 10.37
CA THR A 165 -10.43 -23.04 9.80
C THR A 165 -11.80 -23.45 9.27
N ARG A 166 -11.88 -24.54 8.49
CA ARG A 166 -13.16 -25.07 8.00
C ARG A 166 -14.10 -25.44 9.14
N TYR A 167 -13.57 -26.08 10.18
CA TYR A 167 -14.36 -26.40 11.38
C TYR A 167 -14.90 -25.13 12.04
N ASN A 168 -14.10 -24.11 12.25
CA ASN A 168 -14.50 -22.88 12.92
C ASN A 168 -15.55 -22.11 12.10
N VAL A 169 -15.44 -22.07 10.78
CA VAL A 169 -16.46 -21.44 9.90
C VAL A 169 -17.80 -22.15 10.06
N ARG A 170 -17.83 -23.51 10.00
CA ARG A 170 -19.07 -24.28 10.20
C ARG A 170 -19.63 -24.13 11.61
N LEU A 171 -18.77 -24.06 12.62
CA LEU A 171 -19.18 -23.85 14.00
C LEU A 171 -19.81 -22.47 14.19
N ALA A 172 -19.26 -21.42 13.59
CA ALA A 172 -19.83 -20.07 13.64
C ALA A 172 -21.24 -20.05 13.04
N THR A 173 -21.41 -20.63 11.86
CA THR A 173 -22.76 -20.77 11.23
C THR A 173 -23.72 -21.54 12.14
N LYS A 174 -23.29 -22.67 12.71
CA LYS A 174 -24.11 -23.49 13.63
C LYS A 174 -24.49 -22.74 14.90
N LYS A 175 -23.64 -21.81 15.36
CA LYS A 175 -23.90 -20.94 16.52
C LYS A 175 -24.71 -19.69 16.19
N GLY A 176 -25.22 -19.55 14.98
CA GLY A 176 -26.04 -18.42 14.56
C GLY A 176 -25.29 -17.12 14.32
N VAL A 177 -23.96 -17.18 14.09
CA VAL A 177 -23.19 -16.00 13.66
C VAL A 177 -23.66 -15.61 12.27
N VAL A 178 -24.11 -14.36 12.12
CA VAL A 178 -24.55 -13.78 10.86
C VAL A 178 -23.60 -12.66 10.46
N ILE A 179 -23.24 -12.64 9.19
CA ILE A 179 -22.49 -11.54 8.58
C ILE A 179 -23.47 -10.67 7.82
N LYS A 180 -23.44 -9.36 8.07
CA LYS A 180 -24.23 -8.39 7.32
C LYS A 180 -23.33 -7.28 6.79
N GLU A 181 -23.71 -6.70 5.67
CA GLU A 181 -23.12 -5.47 5.18
C GLU A 181 -23.65 -4.31 6.04
N GLY A 182 -22.74 -3.55 6.65
CA GLY A 182 -23.10 -2.44 7.54
C GLY A 182 -23.35 -1.16 6.76
N THR A 183 -24.15 -0.28 7.36
CA THR A 183 -24.39 1.08 6.89
C THR A 183 -23.59 2.10 7.71
N ARG A 184 -23.69 3.39 7.36
CA ARG A 184 -23.08 4.46 8.14
C ARG A 184 -23.60 4.54 9.58
N GLU A 185 -24.82 4.12 9.81
CA GLU A 185 -25.48 4.12 11.13
C GLU A 185 -24.86 3.06 12.05
N ASP A 186 -24.42 1.93 11.50
CA ASP A 186 -23.77 0.84 12.22
C ASP A 186 -22.34 1.18 12.70
N LEU A 187 -21.75 2.30 12.22
CA LEU A 187 -20.39 2.70 12.62
C LEU A 187 -20.22 2.93 14.13
N LYS A 188 -21.28 3.37 14.82
CA LYS A 188 -21.25 3.56 16.28
C LYS A 188 -21.04 2.25 17.02
N ASP A 189 -21.74 1.19 16.58
CA ASP A 189 -21.63 -0.14 17.19
C ASP A 189 -20.30 -0.81 16.83
N PHE A 190 -19.86 -0.63 15.58
CA PHE A 190 -18.50 -1.06 15.17
C PHE A 190 -17.43 -0.40 16.04
N HIS A 191 -17.52 0.91 16.31
CA HIS A 191 -16.55 1.64 17.14
C HIS A 191 -16.52 1.09 18.57
N LYS A 192 -17.69 0.82 19.18
CA LYS A 192 -17.75 0.20 20.52
C LYS A 192 -17.08 -1.17 20.57
N ILE A 193 -17.33 -2.00 19.54
CA ILE A 193 -16.69 -3.33 19.44
C ILE A 193 -15.16 -3.18 19.33
N MET A 194 -14.69 -2.22 18.54
CA MET A 194 -13.26 -1.93 18.40
C MET A 194 -12.62 -1.45 19.71
N GLU A 195 -13.30 -0.57 20.47
CA GLU A 195 -12.84 -0.13 21.80
C GLU A 195 -12.72 -1.31 22.78
N VAL A 196 -13.72 -2.18 22.84
CA VAL A 196 -13.69 -3.37 23.70
C VAL A 196 -12.55 -4.30 23.31
N THR A 197 -12.35 -4.51 22.02
CA THR A 197 -11.29 -5.36 21.49
C THR A 197 -9.92 -4.75 21.80
N GLY A 198 -9.75 -3.44 21.58
CA GLY A 198 -8.50 -2.74 21.85
C GLY A 198 -8.10 -2.78 23.33
N LYS A 199 -9.06 -2.60 24.23
CA LYS A 199 -8.81 -2.73 25.68
C LYS A 199 -8.47 -4.15 26.11
N ARG A 200 -9.15 -5.15 25.52
CA ARG A 200 -8.90 -6.56 25.83
C ARG A 200 -7.49 -7.00 25.39
N ASP A 201 -7.05 -6.54 24.22
CA ASP A 201 -5.83 -7.01 23.56
C ASP A 201 -4.67 -5.99 23.71
N ASP A 202 -4.85 -4.96 24.56
CA ASP A 202 -3.86 -3.95 24.97
C ASP A 202 -3.15 -3.22 23.80
N PHE A 203 -3.94 -2.78 22.80
CA PHE A 203 -3.40 -2.00 21.68
C PHE A 203 -4.06 -0.61 21.51
N MET A 204 -4.87 -0.17 22.50
CA MET A 204 -5.50 1.17 22.56
C MET A 204 -5.17 1.88 23.85
#